data_93029a2a322ce46c1d7a676cc7a33e71
#
_entry.id   93029a2a322ce46c1d7a676cc7a33e71
#
_cell.length_a   1.000
_cell.length_b   1.000
_cell.length_c   1.000
_cell.angle_alpha   90.00
_cell.angle_beta   90.00
_cell.angle_gamma   90.00
#
_symmetry.space_group_name_H-M   'P 1'
#
loop_
_entity.id
_entity.type
_entity.pdbx_description
1 polymer ?
#
loop_
_entity_poly.entity_id
_entity_poly.type
_entity_poly.pdbx_seq_one_letter_code
_entity_poly.pdbx_strand_id
1 'polypeptide(L)' 'MKRRTIEITAELIEEEEGGYTVYCPELDIYTQGEDVEDALANLREAAQLHIEEVGPQNLKLRKVERQELTLEVHA' A
#
# COMPACT_ATOMS: atom_id res chain seq x y z
N MET A 1 16.21 14.98 18.34
CA MET A 1 15.95 14.26 17.09
C MET A 1 14.48 14.37 16.74
N LYS A 2 14.17 14.87 15.57
CA LYS A 2 12.77 15.00 15.16
C LYS A 2 12.28 13.70 14.52
N ARG A 3 11.15 13.21 15.01
CA ARG A 3 10.45 12.10 14.36
C ARG A 3 9.54 12.67 13.29
N ARG A 4 9.55 12.01 12.16
CA ARG A 4 8.68 12.34 11.06
C ARG A 4 7.71 11.19 10.85
N THR A 5 6.44 11.49 10.91
CA THR A 5 5.40 10.49 10.68
C THR A 5 4.83 10.69 9.29
N ILE A 6 4.68 9.61 8.56
CA ILE A 6 4.01 9.62 7.26
C ILE A 6 2.84 8.67 7.30
N GLU A 7 1.85 8.97 6.49
CA GLU A 7 0.71 8.09 6.31
C GLU A 7 0.73 7.52 4.91
N ILE A 8 0.54 6.22 4.82
CA ILE A 8 0.42 5.53 3.55
C ILE A 8 -0.87 4.72 3.54
N THR A 9 -1.33 4.41 2.35
CA THR A 9 -2.56 3.66 2.14
C THR A 9 -2.24 2.22 1.85
N ALA A 10 -3.04 1.32 2.38
CA ALA A 10 -3.00 -0.08 2.01
C ALA A 10 -4.33 -0.43 1.33
N GLU A 11 -4.27 -0.77 0.06
CA GLU A 11 -5.41 -1.27 -0.69
C GLU A 11 -5.31 -2.78 -0.75
N LEU A 12 -6.25 -3.46 -0.12
CA LEU A 12 -6.22 -4.92 0.03
C LEU A 12 -7.18 -5.55 -0.96
N ILE A 13 -6.69 -6.53 -1.67
CA ILE A 13 -7.48 -7.29 -2.64
C ILE A 13 -7.42 -8.75 -2.23
N GLU A 14 -8.59 -9.31 -1.92
CA GLU A 14 -8.69 -10.74 -1.62
C GLU A 14 -8.58 -11.52 -2.91
N GLU A 15 -7.67 -12.48 -2.94
CA GLU A 15 -7.45 -13.28 -4.13
C GLU A 15 -8.34 -14.53 -4.13
N GLU A 16 -8.80 -14.93 -5.31
CA GLU A 16 -9.67 -16.09 -5.44
C GLU A 16 -9.03 -17.38 -4.93
N GLU A 17 -7.73 -17.50 -5.08
CA GLU A 17 -6.99 -18.69 -4.65
C GLU A 17 -6.58 -18.65 -3.19
N GLY A 18 -6.96 -17.60 -2.49
CA GLY A 18 -6.61 -17.39 -1.09
C GLY A 18 -5.51 -16.34 -0.95
N GLY A 19 -5.47 -15.76 0.23
CA GLY A 19 -4.51 -14.70 0.52
C GLY A 19 -4.94 -13.36 0.02
N TYR A 20 -4.08 -12.39 0.20
CA TYR A 20 -4.33 -10.99 -0.14
C TYR A 20 -3.14 -10.39 -0.87
N THR A 21 -3.43 -9.58 -1.88
CA THR A 21 -2.47 -8.66 -2.45
C THR A 21 -2.73 -7.30 -1.82
N VAL A 22 -1.69 -6.59 -1.45
CA VAL A 22 -1.81 -5.23 -0.95
C VAL A 22 -1.00 -4.29 -1.83
N TYR A 23 -1.61 -3.16 -2.16
CA TYR A 23 -0.97 -2.12 -2.95
C TYR A 23 -0.93 -0.83 -2.16
N CYS A 24 0.24 -0.20 -2.13
CA CYS A 24 0.44 1.11 -1.53
C CYS A 24 0.64 2.14 -2.65
N PRO A 25 -0.39 2.91 -2.99
CA PRO A 25 -0.28 3.85 -4.13
C PRO A 25 0.70 4.99 -3.90
N GLU A 26 0.87 5.46 -2.66
CA GLU A 26 1.80 6.55 -2.38
C GLU A 26 3.23 6.22 -2.75
N LEU A 27 3.62 4.96 -2.58
CA LEU A 27 4.98 4.49 -2.81
C LEU A 27 5.09 3.54 -4.00
N ASP A 28 3.97 3.18 -4.60
CA ASP A 28 3.89 2.22 -5.71
C ASP A 28 4.53 0.88 -5.34
N ILE A 29 4.14 0.36 -4.19
CA ILE A 29 4.65 -0.90 -3.67
C ILE A 29 3.52 -1.93 -3.62
N TYR A 30 3.82 -3.14 -4.08
CA TYR A 30 2.92 -4.29 -3.98
C TYR A 30 3.53 -5.32 -3.04
N THR A 31 2.69 -5.89 -2.17
CA THR A 31 3.09 -7.04 -1.35
C THR A 31 1.94 -8.03 -1.29
N GLN A 32 2.18 -9.18 -0.68
CA GLN A 32 1.21 -10.23 -0.52
C GLN A 32 1.25 -10.77 0.89
N GLY A 33 0.19 -11.44 1.30
CA GLY A 33 0.13 -12.11 2.58
C GLY A 33 -0.97 -13.14 2.60
N GLU A 34 -0.92 -14.05 3.55
CA GLU A 34 -1.92 -15.12 3.68
C GLU A 34 -3.24 -14.60 4.23
N ASP A 35 -3.17 -13.56 5.06
CA ASP A 35 -4.33 -12.89 5.61
C ASP A 35 -4.05 -11.39 5.66
N VAL A 36 -5.01 -10.62 6.15
CA VAL A 36 -4.89 -9.15 6.20
C VAL A 36 -3.71 -8.71 7.06
N GLU A 37 -3.55 -9.31 8.24
CA GLU A 37 -2.45 -8.96 9.14
C GLU A 37 -1.10 -9.20 8.50
N ASP A 38 -0.95 -10.38 7.87
CA ASP A 38 0.29 -10.75 7.21
C ASP A 38 0.60 -9.81 6.05
N ALA A 39 -0.41 -9.51 5.23
CA ALA A 39 -0.23 -8.59 4.10
C ALA A 39 0.18 -7.20 4.56
N LEU A 40 -0.43 -6.69 5.63
CA LEU A 40 -0.09 -5.37 6.16
C LEU A 40 1.31 -5.35 6.78
N ALA A 41 1.71 -6.41 7.47
CA ALA A 41 3.06 -6.51 8.02
C ALA A 41 4.10 -6.50 6.91
N ASN A 42 3.82 -7.22 5.83
CA ASN A 42 4.72 -7.27 4.68
C ASN A 42 4.82 -5.91 3.98
N LEU A 43 3.71 -5.19 3.87
CA LEU A 43 3.74 -3.84 3.32
C LEU A 43 4.56 -2.91 4.20
N ARG A 44 4.37 -2.98 5.51
CA ARG A 44 5.11 -2.13 6.45
C ARG A 44 6.62 -2.34 6.30
N GLU A 45 7.03 -3.59 6.23
CA GLU A 45 8.44 -3.92 6.07
C GLU A 45 9.00 -3.40 4.74
N ALA A 46 8.27 -3.64 3.66
CA ALA A 46 8.69 -3.16 2.33
C ALA A 46 8.77 -1.65 2.27
N ALA A 47 7.80 -0.96 2.88
CA ALA A 47 7.78 0.50 2.91
C ALA A 47 8.97 1.06 3.71
N GLN A 48 9.26 0.45 4.85
CA GLN A 48 10.39 0.88 5.68
C GLN A 48 11.72 0.70 4.95
N LEU A 49 11.89 -0.42 4.26
CA LEU A 49 13.09 -0.65 3.47
C LEU A 49 13.24 0.37 2.35
N HIS A 50 12.14 0.68 1.67
CA HIS A 50 12.15 1.68 0.61
C HIS A 50 12.56 3.05 1.15
N ILE A 51 11.99 3.45 2.28
CA ILE A 51 12.30 4.74 2.90
C ILE A 51 13.78 4.81 3.30
N GLU A 52 14.31 3.73 3.85
CA GLU A 52 15.72 3.65 4.21
C GLU A 52 16.64 3.76 2.99
N GLU A 53 16.27 3.12 1.89
CA GLU A 53 17.07 3.13 0.67
C GLU A 53 17.12 4.51 0.00
N VAL A 54 15.97 5.18 -0.08
CA VAL A 54 15.94 6.51 -0.72
C VAL A 54 16.35 7.63 0.23
N GLY A 55 16.24 7.39 1.53
CA GLY A 55 16.48 8.38 2.56
C GLY A 55 15.24 9.24 2.82
N PRO A 56 14.92 9.52 4.09
CA PRO A 56 13.70 10.27 4.42
C PRO A 56 13.59 11.63 3.76
N GLN A 57 14.72 12.31 3.58
CA GLN A 57 14.75 13.65 2.98
C GLN A 57 14.49 13.61 1.47
N ASN A 58 14.63 12.45 0.85
CA ASN A 58 14.41 12.28 -0.59
C ASN A 58 13.09 11.58 -0.90
N LEU A 59 12.35 11.23 0.13
CA LEU A 59 11.10 10.49 -0.02
C LEU A 59 10.05 11.36 -0.70
N LYS A 60 9.46 10.81 -1.75
CA LYS A 60 8.35 11.45 -2.45
C LYS A 60 7.14 10.57 -2.37
N LEU A 61 6.07 11.12 -1.79
CA LEU A 61 4.80 10.43 -1.70
C LEU A 61 3.88 10.93 -2.79
N ARG A 62 3.36 10.02 -3.59
CA ARG A 62 2.37 10.36 -4.60
C ARG A 62 1.08 10.77 -3.91
N LYS A 63 0.39 11.74 -4.48
CA LYS A 63 -0.92 12.13 -3.98
C LYS A 63 -1.96 11.17 -4.52
N VAL A 64 -2.79 10.67 -3.64
CA VAL A 64 -3.80 9.67 -3.98
C VAL A 64 -5.17 10.24 -3.70
N GLU A 65 -6.04 10.21 -4.71
CA GLU A 65 -7.44 10.54 -4.55
C GLU A 65 -8.26 9.28 -4.80
N ARG A 66 -9.27 9.09 -3.98
CA ARG A 66 -10.17 7.94 -4.14
C ARG A 66 -11.51 8.41 -4.66
N GLN A 67 -11.96 7.77 -5.73
CA GLN A 67 -13.25 8.04 -6.33
C GLN A 67 -13.96 6.71 -6.52
N GLU A 68 -15.26 6.71 -6.23
CA GLU A 68 -16.07 5.54 -6.53
C GLU A 68 -16.96 5.87 -7.72
N LEU A 69 -17.05 4.94 -8.64
CA LEU A 69 -17.86 5.08 -9.84
C LEU A 69 -18.95 4.02 -9.82
N THR A 70 -20.16 4.41 -10.19
CA THR A 70 -21.24 3.46 -10.36
C THR A 70 -21.43 3.22 -11.85
N LEU A 71 -21.40 1.97 -12.24
CA LEU A 71 -21.55 1.57 -13.63
C LEU A 71 -22.80 0.71 -13.80
N GLU A 72 -23.48 0.90 -14.92
CA GLU A 72 -24.56 0.01 -15.29
C GLU A 72 -24.01 -1.12 -16.13
N VAL A 73 -24.42 -2.33 -15.80
CA VAL A 73 -23.97 -3.52 -16.50
C VAL A 73 -25.19 -4.19 -17.14
N HIS A 74 -25.11 -4.41 -18.44
CA HIS A 74 -26.17 -5.06 -19.17
C HIS A 74 -25.86 -6.54 -19.29
N ALA A 75 -26.77 -7.37 -18.85
CA ALA A 75 -26.60 -8.81 -18.91
C ALA A 75 -27.10 -9.37 -20.24
#